data_6f1aef29d1f4b3adc1d85e72292a525d
#
_entry.id   6f1aef29d1f4b3adc1d85e72292a525d
#
_cell.length_a   1.000
_cell.length_b   1.000
_cell.length_c   1.000
_cell.angle_alpha   90.00
_cell.angle_beta   90.00
_cell.angle_gamma   90.00
#
_symmetry.space_group_name_H-M   'P 1'
#
loop_
_entity.id
_entity.type
_entity.pdbx_description
1 polymer ?
#
loop_
_entity_poly.entity_id
_entity_poly.type
_entity_poly.pdbx_seq_one_letter_code
_entity_poly.pdbx_strand_id
1 'polypeptide(L)'
;MKTYIKLQAPYEWVRVDGQQVDAFGEVPSLDDYPISEDVELIGVVPGEWVTVHNVAIPTKSKKQFMLALPYALEEVLAEDVENMHFVCPVWKAGEDCKVMVVAKDKMLEWQALANEHRLPIEQLIPDHLLLPFHDSADYSLAISQDQLLASQRDGFGATLDKEFLDIWLMDVPMAATIAVNDRELAEEIVENNPDRDVRHWSFGSKMAHWLAYFPEVKFDLWGDTFRPSVKKFSWRAYSLPIVIATLAVVIKLGYDTYRYFDLHREIKSINSQMQAVVTSTFPQIDFVEQDREMFMMEEAIKRIGAVDQTQNLQTVLAQVSTVLRRQGITIANMSYRDEQLQITCELQNFSQVDQVTQQLNAQPTIRAELQSSSSDDGEIIASYTIGNS
;
A
#
# COMPACT_ATOMS: atom_id res chain seq x y z
N MET A 1 11.29 -13.46 18.55
CA MET A 1 12.00 -14.48 17.77
C MET A 1 13.06 -13.78 16.93
N LYS A 2 14.30 -14.30 16.87
CA LYS A 2 15.41 -13.74 16.09
C LYS A 2 15.97 -14.81 15.16
N THR A 3 16.39 -14.43 13.97
CA THR A 3 17.11 -15.32 13.07
C THR A 3 18.44 -14.69 12.69
N TYR A 4 19.48 -15.44 12.85
CA TYR A 4 20.84 -15.11 12.42
C TYR A 4 21.12 -15.80 11.10
N ILE A 5 21.65 -15.07 10.12
CA ILE A 5 22.00 -15.61 8.80
C ILE A 5 23.39 -15.12 8.38
N LYS A 6 24.28 -16.05 8.02
CA LYS A 6 25.57 -15.70 7.44
C LYS A 6 25.40 -15.13 6.04
N LEU A 7 26.06 -14.03 5.75
CA LEU A 7 26.05 -13.37 4.43
C LEU A 7 27.22 -13.85 3.53
N GLN A 8 27.90 -14.92 3.91
CA GLN A 8 28.93 -15.60 3.14
C GLN A 8 28.64 -17.09 3.09
N ALA A 9 28.92 -17.71 1.96
CA ALA A 9 28.77 -19.16 1.81
C ALA A 9 29.77 -19.95 2.68
N PRO A 10 29.35 -21.08 3.25
CA PRO A 10 28.02 -21.64 3.24
C PRO A 10 27.03 -20.77 4.03
N TYR A 11 25.83 -20.54 3.46
CA TYR A 11 24.82 -19.68 4.08
C TYR A 11 24.11 -20.41 5.23
N GLU A 12 24.74 -20.41 6.40
CA GLU A 12 24.15 -20.94 7.62
C GLU A 12 23.11 -19.99 8.18
N TRP A 13 22.02 -20.52 8.70
CA TRP A 13 21.03 -19.74 9.44
C TRP A 13 20.61 -20.45 10.73
N VAL A 14 20.27 -19.66 11.74
CA VAL A 14 19.84 -20.15 13.06
C VAL A 14 18.71 -19.28 13.57
N ARG A 15 17.61 -19.92 13.92
CA ARG A 15 16.46 -19.27 14.54
C ARG A 15 16.48 -19.51 16.05
N VAL A 16 16.27 -18.41 16.79
CA VAL A 16 16.26 -18.41 18.25
C VAL A 16 14.93 -17.84 18.74
N ASP A 17 14.26 -18.57 19.62
CA ASP A 17 13.06 -18.11 20.31
C ASP A 17 13.32 -18.03 21.83
N GLY A 18 13.31 -16.79 22.34
CA GLY A 18 13.72 -16.55 23.73
C GLY A 18 15.14 -17.04 24.02
N GLN A 19 15.26 -18.07 24.83
CA GLN A 19 16.52 -18.71 25.20
C GLN A 19 16.66 -20.14 24.64
N GLN A 20 16.14 -20.39 23.44
CA GLN A 20 16.27 -21.71 22.79
C GLN A 20 16.52 -21.56 21.30
N VAL A 21 17.41 -22.40 20.78
CA VAL A 21 17.54 -22.58 19.33
C VAL A 21 16.36 -23.41 18.85
N ASP A 22 15.48 -22.78 18.05
CA ASP A 22 14.25 -23.40 17.54
C ASP A 22 14.54 -24.22 16.27
N ALA A 23 15.31 -23.64 15.35
CA ALA A 23 15.67 -24.28 14.09
C ALA A 23 17.00 -23.74 13.58
N PHE A 24 17.70 -24.55 12.80
CA PHE A 24 18.91 -24.14 12.10
C PHE A 24 19.08 -24.96 10.83
N GLY A 25 19.88 -24.43 9.91
CA GLY A 25 20.16 -25.11 8.65
C GLY A 25 21.17 -24.34 7.83
N GLU A 26 21.38 -24.86 6.62
CA GLU A 26 22.24 -24.29 5.60
C GLU A 26 21.45 -24.24 4.30
N VAL A 27 21.57 -23.17 3.54
CA VAL A 27 20.94 -23.03 2.24
C VAL A 27 21.98 -22.81 1.16
N PRO A 28 21.76 -23.34 -0.06
CA PRO A 28 22.69 -23.15 -1.18
C PRO A 28 22.69 -21.72 -1.71
N SER A 29 21.58 -21.01 -1.55
CA SER A 29 21.41 -19.62 -1.94
C SER A 29 20.59 -18.87 -0.90
N LEU A 30 20.85 -17.57 -0.74
CA LEU A 30 20.04 -16.70 0.12
C LEU A 30 18.59 -16.57 -0.34
N ASP A 31 18.30 -16.80 -1.62
CA ASP A 31 16.92 -16.86 -2.13
C ASP A 31 16.12 -18.04 -1.57
N ASP A 32 16.81 -19.12 -1.20
CA ASP A 32 16.18 -20.32 -0.63
C ASP A 32 15.89 -20.19 0.87
N TYR A 33 16.32 -19.08 1.49
CA TYR A 33 16.05 -18.83 2.90
C TYR A 33 14.57 -18.53 3.15
N PRO A 34 13.89 -19.30 4.01
CA PRO A 34 12.47 -19.08 4.30
C PRO A 34 12.29 -17.82 5.17
N ILE A 35 12.01 -16.68 4.53
CA ILE A 35 11.76 -15.42 5.24
C ILE A 35 10.43 -15.53 6.00
N SER A 36 10.49 -15.34 7.32
CA SER A 36 9.30 -15.28 8.18
C SER A 36 8.98 -13.82 8.53
N GLU A 37 7.74 -13.41 8.37
CA GLU A 37 7.31 -12.01 8.55
C GLU A 37 7.48 -11.50 10.00
N ASP A 38 7.40 -12.38 10.99
CA ASP A 38 7.39 -12.02 12.43
C ASP A 38 8.76 -12.17 13.13
N VAL A 39 9.85 -12.37 12.40
CA VAL A 39 11.18 -12.64 12.96
C VAL A 39 12.13 -11.49 12.68
N GLU A 40 12.84 -11.00 13.70
CA GLU A 40 13.96 -10.06 13.54
C GLU A 40 15.13 -10.78 12.84
N LEU A 41 15.55 -10.29 11.67
CA LEU A 41 16.63 -10.88 10.89
C LEU A 41 17.96 -10.18 11.18
N ILE A 42 18.96 -10.93 11.60
CA ILE A 42 20.31 -10.47 11.94
C ILE A 42 21.29 -11.06 10.93
N GLY A 43 21.97 -10.20 10.19
CA GLY A 43 23.04 -10.60 9.28
C GLY A 43 24.35 -10.84 10.05
N VAL A 44 25.01 -11.94 9.74
CA VAL A 44 26.33 -12.29 10.28
C VAL A 44 27.33 -12.21 9.14
N VAL A 45 28.37 -11.38 9.33
CA VAL A 45 29.43 -11.16 8.34
C VAL A 45 30.75 -11.70 8.83
N PRO A 46 31.68 -12.03 7.92
CA PRO A 46 33.01 -12.44 8.29
C PRO A 46 33.74 -11.34 9.08
N GLY A 47 34.21 -11.68 10.26
CA GLY A 47 34.87 -10.72 11.14
C GLY A 47 36.25 -10.29 10.64
N GLU A 48 36.86 -10.99 9.67
CA GLU A 48 38.13 -10.64 9.03
C GLU A 48 38.10 -9.23 8.37
N TRP A 49 36.91 -8.78 7.99
CA TRP A 49 36.70 -7.42 7.38
C TRP A 49 36.40 -6.35 8.43
N VAL A 50 36.33 -6.71 9.70
CA VAL A 50 35.95 -5.82 10.79
C VAL A 50 37.10 -5.70 11.81
N THR A 51 37.65 -4.51 11.90
CA THR A 51 38.63 -4.22 12.94
C THR A 51 37.97 -3.47 14.09
N VAL A 52 38.50 -3.71 15.33
CA VAL A 52 37.96 -3.04 16.52
C VAL A 52 39.10 -2.27 17.20
N HIS A 53 38.84 -0.95 17.38
CA HIS A 53 39.84 -0.06 17.99
C HIS A 53 39.29 0.57 19.27
N ASN A 54 40.14 0.75 20.25
CA ASN A 54 39.80 1.52 21.45
C ASN A 54 40.25 2.95 21.27
N VAL A 55 39.31 3.90 21.29
CA VAL A 55 39.56 5.29 20.94
C VAL A 55 39.16 6.22 22.08
N ALA A 56 40.14 6.99 22.55
CA ALA A 56 39.96 8.03 23.56
C ALA A 56 39.92 9.41 22.91
N ILE A 57 38.74 10.00 22.80
CA ILE A 57 38.60 11.39 22.34
C ILE A 57 37.93 12.22 23.44
N PRO A 58 38.57 13.25 23.99
CA PRO A 58 38.05 14.04 25.10
C PRO A 58 36.96 14.99 24.64
N THR A 59 35.77 14.46 24.35
CA THR A 59 34.61 15.23 23.97
C THR A 59 33.35 14.84 24.75
N LYS A 60 32.45 15.80 24.92
CA LYS A 60 31.13 15.61 25.56
C LYS A 60 29.98 15.36 24.55
N SER A 61 30.28 15.32 23.26
CA SER A 61 29.28 15.18 22.19
C SER A 61 29.59 14.00 21.30
N LYS A 62 28.67 13.04 21.18
CA LYS A 62 28.77 11.90 20.27
C LYS A 62 29.02 12.35 18.83
N LYS A 63 28.38 13.45 18.40
CA LYS A 63 28.58 13.99 17.05
C LYS A 63 30.00 14.47 16.81
N GLN A 64 30.60 15.17 17.80
CA GLN A 64 32.00 15.62 17.71
C GLN A 64 32.95 14.43 17.76
N PHE A 65 32.65 13.42 18.59
CA PHE A 65 33.42 12.17 18.64
C PHE A 65 33.46 11.50 17.26
N MET A 66 32.30 11.28 16.63
CA MET A 66 32.20 10.65 15.32
C MET A 66 32.90 11.45 14.20
N LEU A 67 32.90 12.77 14.28
CA LEU A 67 33.62 13.63 13.33
C LEU A 67 35.13 13.58 13.51
N ALA A 68 35.63 13.34 14.73
CA ALA A 68 37.05 13.27 15.02
C ALA A 68 37.64 11.85 14.82
N LEU A 69 36.80 10.81 14.76
CA LEU A 69 37.25 9.40 14.63
C LEU A 69 38.18 9.16 13.43
N PRO A 70 37.86 9.61 12.18
CA PRO A 70 38.76 9.39 11.06
C PRO A 70 40.17 9.90 11.33
N TYR A 71 40.29 11.11 11.86
CA TYR A 71 41.61 11.69 12.19
C TYR A 71 42.34 10.98 13.35
N ALA A 72 41.58 10.47 14.33
CA ALA A 72 42.18 9.74 15.46
C ALA A 72 42.69 8.36 15.06
N LEU A 73 42.17 7.79 13.97
CA LEU A 73 42.52 6.46 13.49
C LEU A 73 43.38 6.46 12.21
N GLU A 74 43.66 7.63 11.62
CA GLU A 74 44.38 7.79 10.35
C GLU A 74 45.79 7.09 10.37
N GLU A 75 46.50 7.18 11.50
CA GLU A 75 47.85 6.57 11.63
C GLU A 75 47.79 5.06 11.92
N VAL A 76 46.64 4.52 12.32
CA VAL A 76 46.47 3.13 12.72
C VAL A 76 45.87 2.27 11.61
N LEU A 77 45.11 2.88 10.72
CA LEU A 77 44.46 2.17 9.64
C LEU A 77 45.39 2.01 8.44
N ALA A 78 45.33 0.84 7.80
CA ALA A 78 46.09 0.54 6.59
C ALA A 78 45.54 1.19 5.32
N GLU A 79 44.26 1.56 5.34
CA GLU A 79 43.54 2.17 4.23
C GLU A 79 43.15 3.61 4.57
N ASP A 80 42.84 4.38 3.51
CA ASP A 80 42.39 5.76 3.60
C ASP A 80 41.10 5.87 4.43
N VAL A 81 41.12 6.68 5.47
CA VAL A 81 39.99 6.90 6.37
C VAL A 81 38.70 7.36 5.67
N GLU A 82 38.84 8.00 4.49
CA GLU A 82 37.68 8.40 3.67
C GLU A 82 36.92 7.19 3.11
N ASN A 83 37.59 6.05 2.94
CA ASN A 83 37.02 4.80 2.46
C ASN A 83 36.49 3.89 3.57
N MET A 84 36.63 4.32 4.82
CA MET A 84 36.24 3.53 5.99
C MET A 84 34.89 3.96 6.56
N HIS A 85 34.13 2.99 7.03
CA HIS A 85 32.91 3.16 7.81
C HIS A 85 33.23 2.92 9.29
N PHE A 86 32.80 3.87 10.12
CA PHE A 86 33.05 3.85 11.57
C PHE A 86 31.76 3.67 12.34
N VAL A 87 31.72 2.73 13.25
CA VAL A 87 30.57 2.49 14.13
C VAL A 87 31.04 2.48 15.59
N CYS A 88 30.43 3.34 16.41
CA CYS A 88 30.62 3.34 17.86
C CYS A 88 29.29 2.94 18.52
N PRO A 89 29.11 1.66 18.87
CA PRO A 89 27.84 1.13 19.40
C PRO A 89 27.48 1.73 20.75
N VAL A 90 28.45 1.79 21.64
CA VAL A 90 28.28 2.32 23.01
C VAL A 90 29.23 3.49 23.19
N TRP A 91 28.69 4.69 23.13
CA TRP A 91 29.46 5.91 23.39
C TRP A 91 29.18 6.44 24.80
N LYS A 92 30.22 6.78 25.53
CA LYS A 92 30.16 7.44 26.82
C LYS A 92 31.10 8.63 26.83
N ALA A 93 30.60 9.77 27.34
CA ALA A 93 31.36 11.02 27.36
C ALA A 93 32.60 10.90 28.30
N GLY A 94 33.81 11.12 27.76
CA GLY A 94 35.04 11.11 28.49
C GLY A 94 35.58 9.71 28.86
N GLU A 95 34.98 8.66 28.37
CA GLU A 95 35.50 7.29 28.45
C GLU A 95 36.05 6.84 27.09
N ASP A 96 36.92 5.83 27.11
CA ASP A 96 37.37 5.16 25.93
C ASP A 96 36.23 4.42 25.29
N CYS A 97 36.10 4.56 23.98
CA CYS A 97 35.01 3.96 23.22
C CYS A 97 35.55 2.92 22.24
N LYS A 98 34.88 1.79 22.18
CA LYS A 98 35.15 0.77 21.16
C LYS A 98 34.52 1.20 19.85
N VAL A 99 35.33 1.21 18.81
CA VAL A 99 34.96 1.61 17.46
C VAL A 99 35.21 0.46 16.53
N MET A 100 34.19 0.02 15.81
CA MET A 100 34.35 -0.92 14.71
C MET A 100 34.58 -0.15 13.42
N VAL A 101 35.54 -0.64 12.65
CA VAL A 101 35.95 -0.06 11.37
C VAL A 101 35.83 -1.11 10.28
N VAL A 102 35.17 -0.75 9.20
CA VAL A 102 34.94 -1.62 8.03
C VAL A 102 35.12 -0.79 6.77
N ALA A 103 35.72 -1.37 5.74
CA ALA A 103 35.77 -0.72 4.42
C ALA A 103 34.36 -0.46 3.85
N LYS A 104 34.14 0.72 3.28
CA LYS A 104 32.83 1.10 2.73
C LYS A 104 32.38 0.22 1.56
N ASP A 105 33.32 -0.30 0.76
CA ASP A 105 33.04 -1.23 -0.31
C ASP A 105 32.42 -2.53 0.21
N LYS A 106 32.90 -3.07 1.34
CA LYS A 106 32.32 -4.24 2.01
C LYS A 106 30.91 -3.94 2.55
N MET A 107 30.71 -2.77 3.12
CA MET A 107 29.39 -2.34 3.56
C MET A 107 28.40 -2.26 2.40
N LEU A 108 28.82 -1.75 1.24
CA LEU A 108 28.02 -1.69 0.02
C LEU A 108 27.74 -3.08 -0.56
N GLU A 109 28.72 -3.99 -0.51
CA GLU A 109 28.56 -5.38 -0.94
C GLU A 109 27.48 -6.07 -0.11
N TRP A 110 27.57 -6.01 1.22
CA TRP A 110 26.57 -6.61 2.10
C TRP A 110 25.19 -5.96 1.98
N GLN A 111 25.15 -4.64 1.79
CA GLN A 111 23.87 -3.94 1.52
C GLN A 111 23.25 -4.37 0.19
N ALA A 112 24.07 -4.50 -0.87
CA ALA A 112 23.60 -4.96 -2.17
C ALA A 112 23.07 -6.39 -2.09
N LEU A 113 23.79 -7.29 -1.41
CA LEU A 113 23.38 -8.67 -1.18
C LEU A 113 22.03 -8.74 -0.44
N ALA A 114 21.88 -7.96 0.64
CA ALA A 114 20.63 -7.90 1.38
C ALA A 114 19.44 -7.38 0.54
N ASN A 115 19.70 -6.37 -0.31
CA ASN A 115 18.66 -5.80 -1.20
C ASN A 115 18.30 -6.77 -2.35
N GLU A 116 19.29 -7.41 -2.97
CA GLU A 116 19.11 -8.38 -4.06
C GLU A 116 18.22 -9.54 -3.64
N HIS A 117 18.54 -10.16 -2.50
CA HIS A 117 17.79 -11.28 -1.93
C HIS A 117 16.60 -10.85 -1.07
N ARG A 118 16.28 -9.54 -1.04
CA ARG A 118 15.16 -8.97 -0.28
C ARG A 118 15.15 -9.35 1.20
N LEU A 119 16.33 -9.44 1.81
CA LEU A 119 16.49 -9.75 3.22
C LEU A 119 16.30 -8.48 4.07
N PRO A 120 15.27 -8.40 4.91
CA PRO A 120 15.05 -7.25 5.80
C PRO A 120 15.96 -7.33 7.03
N ILE A 121 17.27 -7.23 6.82
CA ILE A 121 18.28 -7.35 7.89
C ILE A 121 18.22 -6.11 8.76
N GLU A 122 17.87 -6.29 10.02
CA GLU A 122 17.72 -5.21 11.00
C GLU A 122 19.01 -4.86 11.71
N GLN A 123 19.92 -5.84 11.86
CA GLN A 123 21.21 -5.70 12.53
C GLN A 123 22.27 -6.48 11.76
N LEU A 124 23.50 -5.95 11.66
CA LEU A 124 24.66 -6.60 11.05
C LEU A 124 25.76 -6.75 12.09
N ILE A 125 26.26 -7.95 12.25
CA ILE A 125 27.28 -8.29 13.27
C ILE A 125 28.41 -9.15 12.72
N PRO A 126 29.67 -8.99 13.18
CA PRO A 126 30.72 -9.90 12.83
C PRO A 126 30.59 -11.23 13.59
N ASP A 127 31.04 -12.31 12.97
CA ASP A 127 30.87 -13.69 13.45
C ASP A 127 31.57 -13.99 14.79
N HIS A 128 32.72 -13.42 15.02
CA HIS A 128 33.48 -13.64 16.27
C HIS A 128 32.72 -13.16 17.53
N LEU A 129 31.79 -12.18 17.38
CA LEU A 129 30.99 -11.72 18.51
C LEU A 129 29.87 -12.71 18.90
N LEU A 130 29.66 -13.76 18.13
CA LEU A 130 28.72 -14.83 18.47
C LEU A 130 29.35 -15.93 19.36
N LEU A 131 30.67 -15.91 19.58
CA LEU A 131 31.31 -16.88 20.41
C LEU A 131 30.79 -16.81 21.86
N PRO A 132 30.43 -17.94 22.46
CA PRO A 132 30.03 -17.98 23.85
C PRO A 132 31.23 -17.83 24.79
N PHE A 133 30.95 -17.40 26.02
CA PHE A 133 31.95 -17.27 27.05
C PHE A 133 31.70 -18.25 28.18
N HIS A 134 32.76 -18.99 28.57
CA HIS A 134 32.75 -19.69 29.83
C HIS A 134 32.73 -18.70 31.01
N ASP A 135 32.07 -19.01 32.11
CA ASP A 135 31.84 -18.07 33.22
C ASP A 135 33.12 -17.40 33.73
N SER A 136 34.21 -18.12 33.77
CA SER A 136 35.51 -17.65 34.25
C SER A 136 36.49 -17.18 33.17
N ALA A 137 36.07 -17.18 31.88
CA ALA A 137 36.98 -16.80 30.80
C ALA A 137 36.82 -15.34 30.40
N ASP A 138 37.95 -14.69 30.13
CA ASP A 138 38.03 -13.33 29.61
C ASP A 138 37.96 -13.33 28.08
N TYR A 139 38.53 -14.39 27.47
CA TYR A 139 38.56 -14.59 26.02
C TYR A 139 37.97 -15.94 25.64
N SER A 140 37.37 -15.99 24.46
CA SER A 140 36.85 -17.19 23.84
C SER A 140 37.43 -17.34 22.45
N LEU A 141 37.97 -18.55 22.15
CA LEU A 141 38.57 -18.89 20.85
C LEU A 141 37.88 -20.11 20.25
N ALA A 142 37.66 -20.05 18.93
CA ALA A 142 37.18 -21.17 18.14
C ALA A 142 37.82 -21.16 16.76
N ILE A 143 37.93 -22.34 16.14
CA ILE A 143 38.24 -22.47 14.72
C ILE A 143 36.93 -22.67 13.95
N SER A 144 36.76 -21.91 12.90
CA SER A 144 35.65 -22.05 11.95
C SER A 144 36.17 -21.82 10.53
N GLN A 145 36.01 -22.82 9.65
CA GLN A 145 36.41 -22.70 8.23
C GLN A 145 37.89 -22.28 8.06
N ASP A 146 38.79 -22.89 8.84
CA ASP A 146 40.23 -22.61 8.85
C ASP A 146 40.64 -21.22 9.39
N GLN A 147 39.68 -20.43 9.83
CA GLN A 147 39.92 -19.14 10.50
C GLN A 147 39.82 -19.28 12.02
N LEU A 148 40.64 -18.53 12.73
CA LEU A 148 40.58 -18.35 14.15
C LEU A 148 39.62 -17.20 14.50
N LEU A 149 38.56 -17.53 15.20
CA LEU A 149 37.66 -16.55 15.78
C LEU A 149 38.09 -16.32 17.24
N ALA A 150 38.36 -15.09 17.57
CA ALA A 150 38.72 -14.67 18.92
C ALA A 150 37.75 -13.59 19.39
N SER A 151 37.18 -13.77 20.58
CA SER A 151 36.25 -12.79 21.16
C SER A 151 36.64 -12.49 22.60
N GLN A 152 36.58 -11.26 23.00
CA GLN A 152 36.79 -10.77 24.35
C GLN A 152 35.41 -10.41 24.97
N ARG A 153 35.24 -10.74 26.25
CA ARG A 153 33.96 -10.55 26.98
C ARG A 153 33.43 -9.11 26.93
N ASP A 154 34.30 -8.15 26.80
CA ASP A 154 33.91 -6.73 26.73
C ASP A 154 33.52 -6.26 25.34
N GLY A 155 33.42 -7.16 24.34
CA GLY A 155 32.97 -6.91 22.97
C GLY A 155 34.04 -6.54 21.98
N PHE A 156 35.35 -6.76 22.32
CA PHE A 156 36.42 -6.85 21.34
C PHE A 156 36.46 -8.22 20.71
N GLY A 157 37.07 -8.31 19.54
CA GLY A 157 37.31 -9.59 18.90
C GLY A 157 37.96 -9.39 17.54
N ALA A 158 38.38 -10.50 16.98
CA ALA A 158 38.97 -10.56 15.65
C ALA A 158 38.65 -11.92 15.00
N THR A 159 38.60 -11.95 13.72
CA THR A 159 38.64 -13.16 12.90
C THR A 159 39.89 -13.06 12.05
N LEU A 160 40.81 -14.03 12.16
CA LEU A 160 42.09 -13.99 11.53
C LEU A 160 42.54 -15.40 11.11
N ASP A 161 43.52 -15.48 10.23
CA ASP A 161 44.12 -16.78 9.90
C ASP A 161 44.81 -17.36 11.09
N LYS A 162 44.77 -18.70 11.26
CA LYS A 162 45.38 -19.39 12.39
C LYS A 162 46.87 -19.07 12.58
N GLU A 163 47.58 -18.74 11.49
CA GLU A 163 49.00 -18.39 11.51
C GLU A 163 49.30 -17.12 12.34
N PHE A 164 48.28 -16.23 12.52
CA PHE A 164 48.42 -15.02 13.32
C PHE A 164 48.11 -15.21 14.81
N LEU A 165 47.86 -16.44 15.27
CA LEU A 165 47.56 -16.75 16.68
C LEU A 165 48.59 -16.18 17.64
N ASP A 166 49.87 -16.38 17.36
CA ASP A 166 50.95 -15.91 18.25
C ASP A 166 51.02 -14.39 18.35
N ILE A 167 50.77 -13.71 17.23
CA ILE A 167 50.68 -12.24 17.20
C ILE A 167 49.47 -11.75 18.02
N TRP A 168 48.33 -12.38 17.87
CA TRP A 168 47.14 -12.03 18.64
C TRP A 168 47.33 -12.30 20.14
N LEU A 169 48.01 -13.40 20.50
CA LEU A 169 48.31 -13.71 21.89
C LEU A 169 49.25 -12.68 22.56
N MET A 170 50.08 -11.95 21.80
CA MET A 170 50.91 -10.87 22.36
C MET A 170 50.09 -9.74 22.95
N ASP A 171 48.91 -9.47 22.40
CA ASP A 171 48.00 -8.43 22.88
C ASP A 171 47.12 -8.90 24.04
N VAL A 172 47.02 -10.21 24.28
CA VAL A 172 46.25 -10.79 25.38
C VAL A 172 47.04 -10.73 26.69
N PRO A 173 46.50 -10.13 27.76
CA PRO A 173 47.15 -10.08 29.05
C PRO A 173 47.51 -11.49 29.56
N MET A 174 48.72 -11.66 30.11
CA MET A 174 49.19 -12.97 30.66
C MET A 174 48.30 -13.52 31.78
N ALA A 175 47.64 -12.64 32.52
CA ALA A 175 46.73 -13.02 33.60
C ALA A 175 45.32 -13.38 33.15
N ALA A 176 45.02 -13.22 31.85
CA ALA A 176 43.70 -13.48 31.31
C ALA A 176 43.47 -14.98 31.12
N THR A 177 42.23 -15.41 31.41
CA THR A 177 41.78 -16.79 31.15
C THR A 177 41.24 -16.90 29.74
N ILE A 178 41.74 -17.86 28.97
CA ILE A 178 41.31 -18.11 27.58
C ILE A 178 40.54 -19.43 27.51
N ALA A 179 39.29 -19.41 27.13
CA ALA A 179 38.52 -20.60 26.80
C ALA A 179 38.67 -20.94 25.31
N VAL A 180 39.09 -22.16 25.02
CA VAL A 180 39.34 -22.61 23.65
C VAL A 180 38.41 -23.77 23.30
N ASN A 181 37.66 -23.64 22.22
CA ASN A 181 36.69 -24.64 21.76
C ASN A 181 37.39 -25.91 21.22
N ASP A 182 38.48 -25.74 20.52
CA ASP A 182 39.23 -26.81 19.89
C ASP A 182 40.33 -27.34 20.84
N ARG A 183 40.37 -28.67 21.01
CA ARG A 183 41.33 -29.28 21.93
C ARG A 183 42.77 -29.17 21.43
N GLU A 184 43.00 -29.42 20.14
CA GLU A 184 44.34 -29.38 19.57
C GLU A 184 44.92 -27.95 19.66
N LEU A 185 44.09 -26.96 19.38
CA LEU A 185 44.44 -25.55 19.54
C LEU A 185 44.76 -25.20 21.01
N ALA A 186 43.97 -25.71 21.95
CA ALA A 186 44.23 -25.47 23.37
C ALA A 186 45.58 -26.09 23.83
N GLU A 187 45.91 -27.32 23.41
CA GLU A 187 47.17 -28.00 23.66
C GLU A 187 48.32 -27.25 23.00
N GLU A 188 48.21 -26.81 21.77
CA GLU A 188 49.20 -25.99 21.05
C GLU A 188 49.50 -24.67 21.76
N ILE A 189 48.48 -23.95 22.26
CA ILE A 189 48.70 -22.70 23.00
C ILE A 189 49.43 -22.97 24.33
N VAL A 190 49.04 -24.02 25.07
CA VAL A 190 49.68 -24.38 26.35
C VAL A 190 51.12 -24.82 26.14
N GLU A 191 51.44 -25.58 25.09
CA GLU A 191 52.78 -26.01 24.77
C GLU A 191 53.72 -24.81 24.47
N ASN A 192 53.23 -23.87 23.69
CA ASN A 192 53.98 -22.68 23.30
C ASN A 192 53.98 -21.57 24.38
N ASN A 193 52.97 -21.54 25.26
CA ASN A 193 52.78 -20.52 26.28
C ASN A 193 52.36 -21.13 27.63
N PRO A 194 53.27 -21.85 28.34
CA PRO A 194 52.90 -22.63 29.50
C PRO A 194 52.47 -21.84 30.74
N ASP A 195 52.70 -20.54 30.76
CA ASP A 195 52.32 -19.63 31.85
C ASP A 195 50.94 -19.05 31.69
N ARG A 196 50.22 -19.32 30.57
CA ARG A 196 48.87 -18.83 30.32
C ARG A 196 47.81 -19.75 30.89
N ASP A 197 46.71 -19.15 31.43
CA ASP A 197 45.52 -19.92 31.87
C ASP A 197 44.63 -20.20 30.65
N VAL A 198 44.88 -21.35 30.02
CA VAL A 198 44.12 -21.84 28.87
C VAL A 198 43.23 -23.00 29.26
N ARG A 199 41.96 -22.94 28.94
CA ARG A 199 40.97 -23.96 29.28
C ARG A 199 40.29 -24.48 28.04
N HIS A 200 40.37 -25.76 27.79
CA HIS A 200 39.53 -26.38 26.77
C HIS A 200 38.10 -26.41 27.25
N TRP A 201 37.22 -25.82 26.44
CA TRP A 201 35.79 -25.80 26.68
C TRP A 201 35.04 -25.99 25.36
N SER A 202 34.55 -27.22 25.11
CA SER A 202 33.87 -27.56 23.87
C SER A 202 32.46 -27.03 23.87
N PHE A 203 32.17 -26.08 22.99
CA PHE A 203 30.85 -25.52 22.74
C PHE A 203 30.38 -25.71 21.28
N GLY A 204 31.11 -26.55 20.51
CA GLY A 204 30.81 -26.87 19.11
C GLY A 204 31.31 -25.84 18.11
N SER A 205 31.32 -26.24 16.83
CA SER A 205 31.95 -25.47 15.74
C SER A 205 30.95 -24.73 14.86
N LYS A 206 29.62 -24.94 15.04
CA LYS A 206 28.57 -24.31 14.22
C LYS A 206 27.95 -23.14 14.96
N MET A 207 27.51 -22.15 14.19
CA MET A 207 26.78 -20.97 14.70
C MET A 207 25.62 -21.35 15.62
N ALA A 208 24.89 -22.44 15.30
CA ALA A 208 23.76 -22.93 16.13
C ALA A 208 24.23 -23.32 17.55
N HIS A 209 25.43 -23.86 17.70
CA HIS A 209 25.96 -24.20 19.00
C HIS A 209 26.37 -22.96 19.80
N TRP A 210 26.92 -21.95 19.14
CA TRP A 210 27.31 -20.69 19.79
C TRP A 210 26.08 -19.92 20.29
N LEU A 211 25.05 -19.82 19.43
CA LEU A 211 23.80 -19.15 19.77
C LEU A 211 23.00 -19.87 20.87
N ALA A 212 23.27 -21.14 21.15
CA ALA A 212 22.66 -21.83 22.28
C ALA A 212 23.11 -21.26 23.67
N TYR A 213 24.16 -20.46 23.70
CA TYR A 213 24.59 -19.72 24.88
C TYR A 213 24.11 -18.28 24.95
N PHE A 214 23.33 -17.83 23.95
CA PHE A 214 22.70 -16.51 23.86
C PHE A 214 23.63 -15.33 24.09
N PRO A 215 24.68 -15.17 23.28
CA PRO A 215 25.54 -14.02 23.38
C PRO A 215 24.72 -12.74 23.13
N GLU A 216 24.77 -11.82 24.09
CA GLU A 216 24.11 -10.54 23.94
C GLU A 216 24.98 -9.61 23.10
N VAL A 217 24.71 -9.57 21.79
CA VAL A 217 25.44 -8.70 20.86
C VAL A 217 24.75 -7.36 20.75
N LYS A 218 25.39 -6.30 21.24
CA LYS A 218 24.87 -4.90 21.20
C LYS A 218 25.42 -4.09 20.03
N PHE A 219 26.10 -4.73 19.11
CA PHE A 219 26.77 -4.10 17.98
C PHE A 219 25.90 -4.17 16.73
N ASP A 220 25.90 -3.09 15.95
CA ASP A 220 25.24 -3.04 14.64
C ASP A 220 26.14 -2.28 13.66
N LEU A 221 26.68 -2.98 12.69
CA LEU A 221 27.58 -2.39 11.68
C LEU A 221 26.85 -1.51 10.68
N TRP A 222 25.54 -1.66 10.48
CA TRP A 222 24.81 -0.84 9.50
C TRP A 222 24.96 0.65 9.74
N GLY A 223 24.97 1.09 10.98
CA GLY A 223 24.82 2.50 11.31
C GLY A 223 23.57 3.09 10.67
N ASP A 224 23.59 4.41 10.44
CA ASP A 224 22.45 5.10 9.78
C ASP A 224 22.56 5.12 8.24
N THR A 225 23.77 4.86 7.70
CA THR A 225 24.08 5.10 6.28
C THR A 225 23.85 3.88 5.39
N PHE A 226 24.14 2.68 5.87
CA PHE A 226 24.16 1.46 5.06
C PHE A 226 23.00 0.51 5.29
N ARG A 227 21.96 0.91 6.01
CA ARG A 227 20.80 0.04 6.21
C ARG A 227 20.15 -0.34 4.88
N PRO A 228 19.81 -1.64 4.69
CA PRO A 228 19.09 -2.07 3.49
C PRO A 228 17.78 -1.32 3.32
N SER A 229 17.40 -1.06 2.07
CA SER A 229 16.13 -0.40 1.75
C SER A 229 14.91 -1.31 1.91
N VAL A 230 15.14 -2.61 2.04
CA VAL A 230 14.09 -3.62 2.24
C VAL A 230 13.45 -3.44 3.60
N LYS A 231 12.21 -2.96 3.60
CA LYS A 231 11.42 -2.82 4.82
C LYS A 231 10.58 -4.05 5.06
N LYS A 232 10.58 -4.53 6.28
CA LYS A 232 9.70 -5.60 6.74
C LYS A 232 8.25 -5.13 6.65
N PHE A 233 7.41 -5.86 5.91
CA PHE A 233 5.98 -5.59 5.88
C PHE A 233 5.37 -6.07 7.20
N SER A 234 4.99 -5.13 8.05
CA SER A 234 4.36 -5.44 9.34
C SER A 234 2.84 -5.27 9.26
N TRP A 235 2.10 -6.36 9.23
CA TRP A 235 0.63 -6.37 9.33
C TRP A 235 0.13 -5.64 10.58
N ARG A 236 0.91 -5.68 11.68
CA ARG A 236 0.56 -4.99 12.94
C ARG A 236 0.52 -3.48 12.80
N ALA A 237 1.38 -2.90 11.97
CA ALA A 237 1.35 -1.45 11.70
C ALA A 237 0.07 -1.01 10.99
N TYR A 238 -0.56 -1.90 10.21
CA TYR A 238 -1.79 -1.63 9.47
C TYR A 238 -3.06 -2.11 10.18
N SER A 239 -2.95 -2.83 11.30
CA SER A 239 -4.11 -3.36 12.03
C SER A 239 -5.03 -2.24 12.53
N LEU A 240 -4.47 -1.17 13.09
CA LEU A 240 -5.25 -0.05 13.62
C LEU A 240 -6.02 0.73 12.52
N PRO A 241 -5.40 1.14 11.39
CA PRO A 241 -6.14 1.77 10.30
C PRO A 241 -7.17 0.83 9.65
N ILE A 242 -6.90 -0.48 9.56
CA ILE A 242 -7.87 -1.46 9.04
C ILE A 242 -9.08 -1.57 9.98
N VAL A 243 -8.88 -1.62 11.29
CA VAL A 243 -9.97 -1.64 12.28
C VAL A 243 -10.81 -0.36 12.20
N ILE A 244 -10.18 0.80 12.07
CA ILE A 244 -10.90 2.08 11.91
C ILE A 244 -11.70 2.09 10.60
N ALA A 245 -11.12 1.63 9.49
CA ALA A 245 -11.80 1.56 8.21
C ALA A 245 -12.99 0.60 8.23
N THR A 246 -12.83 -0.59 8.83
CA THR A 246 -13.94 -1.55 9.00
C THR A 246 -15.05 -0.99 9.90
N LEU A 247 -14.69 -0.32 10.98
CA LEU A 247 -15.67 0.33 11.85
C LEU A 247 -16.46 1.42 11.11
N ALA A 248 -15.78 2.25 10.30
CA ALA A 248 -16.42 3.28 9.48
C ALA A 248 -17.40 2.68 8.46
N VAL A 249 -17.04 1.56 7.81
CA VAL A 249 -17.92 0.83 6.89
C VAL A 249 -19.14 0.27 7.63
N VAL A 250 -18.95 -0.31 8.81
CA VAL A 250 -20.06 -0.85 9.62
C VAL A 250 -21.01 0.27 10.06
N ILE A 251 -20.49 1.42 10.50
CA ILE A 251 -21.31 2.58 10.88
C ILE A 251 -22.11 3.09 9.67
N LYS A 252 -21.46 3.20 8.51
CA LYS A 252 -22.12 3.64 7.27
C LYS A 252 -23.24 2.68 6.87
N LEU A 253 -22.97 1.37 6.84
CA LEU A 253 -23.99 0.36 6.53
C LEU A 253 -25.16 0.39 7.54
N GLY A 254 -24.85 0.57 8.82
CA GLY A 254 -25.88 0.74 9.85
C GLY A 254 -26.75 1.99 9.62
N TYR A 255 -26.13 3.12 9.27
CA TYR A 255 -26.82 4.35 8.95
C TYR A 255 -27.68 4.22 7.68
N ASP A 256 -27.13 3.62 6.61
CA ASP A 256 -27.86 3.41 5.34
C ASP A 256 -29.04 2.45 5.56
N THR A 257 -28.88 1.42 6.37
CA THR A 257 -29.97 0.49 6.75
C THR A 257 -31.03 1.20 7.56
N TYR A 258 -30.63 2.00 8.56
CA TYR A 258 -31.59 2.81 9.33
C TYR A 258 -32.40 3.76 8.44
N ARG A 259 -31.72 4.48 7.54
CA ARG A 259 -32.36 5.39 6.57
C ARG A 259 -33.32 4.66 5.63
N TYR A 260 -32.93 3.47 5.17
CA TYR A 260 -33.80 2.64 4.33
C TYR A 260 -35.10 2.29 5.06
N PHE A 261 -35.05 1.88 6.31
CA PHE A 261 -36.25 1.58 7.08
C PHE A 261 -37.10 2.83 7.36
N ASP A 262 -36.48 3.97 7.62
CA ASP A 262 -37.16 5.24 7.86
C ASP A 262 -37.88 5.73 6.61
N LEU A 263 -37.22 5.77 5.46
CA LEU A 263 -37.86 6.07 4.18
C LEU A 263 -39.01 5.12 3.84
N HIS A 264 -38.80 3.83 4.13
CA HIS A 264 -39.85 2.82 3.86
C HIS A 264 -41.10 3.05 4.72
N ARG A 265 -40.94 3.48 5.96
CA ARG A 265 -42.05 3.90 6.83
C ARG A 265 -42.74 5.16 6.30
N GLU A 266 -41.95 6.14 5.87
CA GLU A 266 -42.46 7.39 5.31
C GLU A 266 -43.27 7.15 4.03
N ILE A 267 -42.73 6.34 3.09
CA ILE A 267 -43.46 5.92 1.87
C ILE A 267 -44.77 5.21 2.23
N LYS A 268 -44.74 4.30 3.21
CA LYS A 268 -45.95 3.60 3.63
C LYS A 268 -47.00 4.54 4.24
N SER A 269 -46.57 5.57 4.99
CA SER A 269 -47.47 6.57 5.55
C SER A 269 -48.07 7.47 4.48
N ILE A 270 -47.26 7.90 3.50
CA ILE A 270 -47.71 8.70 2.36
C ILE A 270 -48.73 7.91 1.52
N ASN A 271 -48.42 6.66 1.19
CA ASN A 271 -49.34 5.79 0.44
C ASN A 271 -50.67 5.59 1.18
N SER A 272 -50.66 5.41 2.51
CA SER A 272 -51.86 5.29 3.29
C SER A 272 -52.70 6.59 3.30
N GLN A 273 -52.04 7.75 3.38
CA GLN A 273 -52.71 9.06 3.27
C GLN A 273 -53.30 9.28 1.86
N MET A 274 -52.56 8.96 0.81
CA MET A 274 -53.00 9.03 -0.57
C MET A 274 -54.22 8.12 -0.81
N GLN A 275 -54.18 6.90 -0.31
CA GLN A 275 -55.29 5.95 -0.37
C GLN A 275 -56.55 6.48 0.37
N ALA A 276 -56.37 7.10 1.53
CA ALA A 276 -57.49 7.70 2.28
C ALA A 276 -58.12 8.87 1.51
N VAL A 277 -57.34 9.75 0.88
CA VAL A 277 -57.83 10.86 0.07
C VAL A 277 -58.57 10.36 -1.17
N VAL A 278 -58.00 9.38 -1.88
CA VAL A 278 -58.64 8.82 -3.09
C VAL A 278 -59.96 8.12 -2.74
N THR A 279 -59.98 7.32 -1.68
CA THR A 279 -61.22 6.64 -1.23
C THR A 279 -62.31 7.65 -0.81
N SER A 280 -61.91 8.75 -0.18
CA SER A 280 -62.88 9.82 0.20
C SER A 280 -63.42 10.60 -0.98
N THR A 281 -62.65 10.77 -2.03
CA THR A 281 -63.00 11.57 -3.22
C THR A 281 -63.72 10.73 -4.28
N PHE A 282 -63.39 9.45 -4.38
CA PHE A 282 -63.95 8.52 -5.37
C PHE A 282 -64.44 7.21 -4.72
N PRO A 283 -65.56 7.19 -4.02
CA PRO A 283 -66.04 6.03 -3.26
C PRO A 283 -66.43 4.80 -4.11
N GLN A 284 -66.40 4.92 -5.42
CA GLN A 284 -66.75 3.84 -6.37
C GLN A 284 -65.56 3.08 -6.95
N ILE A 285 -64.31 3.40 -6.52
CA ILE A 285 -63.11 2.73 -7.03
C ILE A 285 -62.61 1.76 -5.98
N ASP A 286 -62.75 0.45 -6.26
CA ASP A 286 -62.18 -0.61 -5.44
C ASP A 286 -60.69 -0.75 -5.74
N PHE A 287 -59.81 -0.37 -4.79
CA PHE A 287 -58.36 -0.51 -4.92
C PHE A 287 -57.92 -1.93 -4.57
N VAL A 288 -57.54 -2.68 -5.60
CA VAL A 288 -57.09 -4.08 -5.41
C VAL A 288 -55.57 -4.23 -5.41
N GLU A 289 -54.79 -3.26 -5.88
CA GLU A 289 -53.34 -3.37 -5.99
C GLU A 289 -52.58 -2.09 -5.62
N GLN A 290 -51.57 -2.22 -4.77
CA GLN A 290 -50.83 -1.15 -4.10
C GLN A 290 -49.91 -0.26 -5.00
N ASP A 291 -49.66 -0.63 -6.26
CA ASP A 291 -48.75 0.10 -7.16
C ASP A 291 -49.45 0.72 -8.39
N ARG A 292 -50.78 0.68 -8.44
CA ARG A 292 -51.57 1.15 -9.61
C ARG A 292 -52.43 2.38 -9.32
N GLU A 293 -52.27 2.97 -8.14
CA GLU A 293 -53.10 4.11 -7.69
C GLU A 293 -53.00 5.30 -8.65
N MET A 294 -51.82 5.62 -9.12
CA MET A 294 -51.56 6.71 -10.04
C MET A 294 -52.14 6.45 -11.43
N PHE A 295 -52.08 5.20 -11.90
CA PHE A 295 -52.68 4.78 -13.17
C PHE A 295 -54.21 4.81 -13.12
N MET A 296 -54.78 4.36 -12.02
CA MET A 296 -56.25 4.38 -11.81
C MET A 296 -56.77 5.80 -11.67
N MET A 297 -55.99 6.70 -11.06
CA MET A 297 -56.32 8.11 -10.96
C MET A 297 -56.26 8.80 -12.33
N GLU A 298 -55.27 8.51 -13.14
CA GLU A 298 -55.14 8.99 -14.53
C GLU A 298 -56.28 8.48 -15.42
N GLU A 299 -56.70 7.23 -15.26
CA GLU A 299 -57.83 6.66 -15.99
C GLU A 299 -59.15 7.23 -15.53
N ALA A 300 -59.35 7.50 -14.24
CA ALA A 300 -60.52 8.17 -13.70
C ALA A 300 -60.64 9.64 -14.19
N ILE A 301 -59.52 10.36 -14.20
CA ILE A 301 -59.46 11.74 -14.76
C ILE A 301 -59.74 11.73 -16.25
N LYS A 302 -59.22 10.74 -17.00
CA LYS A 302 -59.53 10.55 -18.43
C LYS A 302 -61.02 10.26 -18.64
N ARG A 303 -61.69 9.50 -17.77
CA ARG A 303 -63.13 9.23 -17.87
C ARG A 303 -64.00 10.45 -17.56
N ILE A 304 -63.55 11.36 -16.71
CA ILE A 304 -64.29 12.52 -16.26
C ILE A 304 -64.03 13.77 -17.13
N GLY A 305 -62.86 13.93 -17.71
CA GLY A 305 -62.41 15.18 -18.35
C GLY A 305 -61.96 15.08 -19.81
N ALA A 306 -61.86 13.89 -20.39
CA ALA A 306 -61.22 13.72 -21.71
C ALA A 306 -62.19 13.43 -22.86
N VAL A 307 -63.51 13.65 -22.70
CA VAL A 307 -64.45 13.33 -23.77
C VAL A 307 -64.52 14.42 -24.85
N ASP A 308 -64.08 15.65 -24.57
CA ASP A 308 -64.34 16.76 -25.52
C ASP A 308 -63.14 17.31 -26.31
N GLN A 309 -61.92 17.35 -25.74
CA GLN A 309 -60.79 18.04 -26.41
C GLN A 309 -60.03 17.21 -27.43
N THR A 310 -59.87 15.90 -27.20
CA THR A 310 -59.06 15.02 -28.09
C THR A 310 -59.84 14.65 -29.38
N GLN A 311 -61.14 14.59 -29.34
CA GLN A 311 -61.93 14.32 -30.53
C GLN A 311 -61.93 15.51 -31.52
N ASN A 312 -61.88 16.73 -31.03
CA ASN A 312 -61.80 17.92 -31.87
C ASN A 312 -60.49 18.01 -32.66
N LEU A 313 -59.34 17.80 -32.01
CA LEU A 313 -58.03 17.85 -32.68
C LEU A 313 -57.83 16.73 -33.72
N GLN A 314 -58.25 15.51 -33.42
CA GLN A 314 -58.16 14.40 -34.39
C GLN A 314 -59.03 14.63 -35.63
N THR A 315 -60.20 15.20 -35.46
CA THR A 315 -61.14 15.55 -36.60
C THR A 315 -60.56 16.65 -37.46
N VAL A 316 -60.05 17.73 -36.84
CA VAL A 316 -59.40 18.84 -37.55
C VAL A 316 -58.17 18.37 -38.32
N LEU A 317 -57.27 17.56 -37.66
CA LEU A 317 -56.09 16.98 -38.29
C LEU A 317 -56.41 16.07 -39.47
N ALA A 318 -57.45 15.24 -39.39
CA ALA A 318 -57.89 14.35 -40.47
C ALA A 318 -58.37 15.15 -41.70
N GLN A 319 -59.14 16.23 -41.49
CA GLN A 319 -59.60 17.07 -42.56
C GLN A 319 -58.50 17.89 -43.23
N VAL A 320 -57.67 18.53 -42.43
CA VAL A 320 -56.46 19.27 -42.90
C VAL A 320 -55.54 18.40 -43.70
N SER A 321 -55.18 17.21 -43.15
CA SER A 321 -54.28 16.26 -43.83
C SER A 321 -54.85 15.79 -45.18
N THR A 322 -56.13 15.62 -45.28
CA THR A 322 -56.79 15.21 -46.55
C THR A 322 -56.66 16.27 -47.62
N VAL A 323 -56.83 17.54 -47.25
CA VAL A 323 -56.72 18.69 -48.19
C VAL A 323 -55.24 18.86 -48.64
N LEU A 324 -54.27 18.89 -47.69
CA LEU A 324 -52.91 19.13 -48.03
C LEU A 324 -52.32 17.96 -48.84
N ARG A 325 -52.67 16.72 -48.55
CA ARG A 325 -52.21 15.54 -49.29
C ARG A 325 -52.70 15.52 -50.72
N ARG A 326 -53.94 16.00 -50.99
CA ARG A 326 -54.45 16.06 -52.33
C ARG A 326 -53.74 17.08 -53.21
N GLN A 327 -53.16 18.12 -52.59
CA GLN A 327 -52.47 19.18 -53.29
C GLN A 327 -50.98 18.94 -53.37
N GLY A 328 -50.47 17.82 -52.75
CA GLY A 328 -49.06 17.49 -52.73
C GLY A 328 -48.17 18.47 -51.92
N ILE A 329 -48.71 19.09 -50.89
CA ILE A 329 -48.06 20.15 -50.11
C ILE A 329 -47.31 19.57 -48.95
N THR A 330 -46.11 20.04 -48.74
CA THR A 330 -45.26 19.67 -47.60
C THR A 330 -45.52 20.61 -46.42
N ILE A 331 -45.68 20.03 -45.23
CA ILE A 331 -45.78 20.79 -43.98
C ILE A 331 -44.40 20.97 -43.41
N ALA A 332 -43.94 22.21 -43.29
CA ALA A 332 -42.68 22.58 -42.70
C ALA A 332 -42.75 22.60 -41.16
N ASN A 333 -43.86 23.08 -40.60
CA ASN A 333 -44.07 23.14 -39.15
C ASN A 333 -45.55 23.00 -38.80
N MET A 334 -45.84 22.43 -37.63
CA MET A 334 -47.19 22.31 -37.10
C MET A 334 -47.18 22.48 -35.58
N SER A 335 -48.03 23.32 -35.05
CA SER A 335 -48.21 23.50 -33.61
C SER A 335 -49.69 23.65 -33.26
N TYR A 336 -50.10 23.15 -32.09
CA TYR A 336 -51.45 23.28 -31.57
C TYR A 336 -51.44 23.99 -30.23
N ARG A 337 -52.10 25.17 -30.16
CA ARG A 337 -52.22 25.96 -28.93
C ARG A 337 -53.59 26.65 -28.90
N ASP A 338 -54.13 26.76 -27.71
CA ASP A 338 -55.36 27.48 -27.46
C ASP A 338 -56.52 27.10 -28.42
N GLU A 339 -56.67 25.77 -28.65
CA GLU A 339 -57.67 25.18 -29.54
C GLU A 339 -57.51 25.57 -31.04
N GLN A 340 -56.37 26.11 -31.41
CA GLN A 340 -56.06 26.48 -32.79
C GLN A 340 -54.82 25.66 -33.29
N LEU A 341 -54.96 25.13 -34.50
CA LEU A 341 -53.92 24.46 -35.22
C LEU A 341 -53.17 25.44 -36.12
N GLN A 342 -51.92 25.70 -35.86
CA GLN A 342 -51.04 26.47 -36.72
C GLN A 342 -50.24 25.54 -37.59
N ILE A 343 -50.27 25.74 -38.91
CA ILE A 343 -49.44 24.97 -39.87
C ILE A 343 -48.74 25.95 -40.80
N THR A 344 -47.43 25.58 -41.04
CA THR A 344 -46.65 26.30 -42.05
C THR A 344 -46.35 25.32 -43.18
N CYS A 345 -46.73 25.71 -44.38
CA CYS A 345 -46.68 24.91 -45.59
C CYS A 345 -45.71 25.51 -46.61
N GLU A 346 -45.03 24.69 -47.35
CA GLU A 346 -44.18 25.02 -48.50
C GLU A 346 -45.03 24.85 -49.79
N LEU A 347 -45.10 25.89 -50.59
CA LEU A 347 -45.96 25.98 -51.79
C LEU A 347 -45.13 26.44 -52.97
N GLN A 348 -45.51 26.02 -54.19
CA GLN A 348 -44.72 26.32 -55.40
C GLN A 348 -45.05 27.70 -56.01
N ASN A 349 -46.21 28.22 -55.77
CA ASN A 349 -46.67 29.54 -56.29
C ASN A 349 -47.79 30.15 -55.47
N PHE A 350 -48.00 31.47 -55.58
CA PHE A 350 -49.10 32.19 -54.87
C PHE A 350 -50.52 31.72 -55.24
N SER A 351 -50.73 31.20 -56.46
CA SER A 351 -52.04 30.64 -56.84
C SER A 351 -52.42 29.41 -56.03
N GLN A 352 -51.42 28.62 -55.54
CA GLN A 352 -51.66 27.50 -54.63
C GLN A 352 -52.08 27.98 -53.23
N VAL A 353 -51.55 29.11 -52.73
CA VAL A 353 -51.95 29.67 -51.42
C VAL A 353 -53.48 29.95 -51.43
N ASP A 354 -54.02 30.59 -52.49
CA ASP A 354 -55.42 30.87 -52.60
C ASP A 354 -56.25 29.60 -52.72
N GLN A 355 -55.83 28.62 -53.50
CA GLN A 355 -56.51 27.34 -53.64
C GLN A 355 -56.59 26.54 -52.31
N VAL A 356 -55.44 26.50 -51.53
CA VAL A 356 -55.39 25.84 -50.22
C VAL A 356 -56.32 26.53 -49.22
N THR A 357 -56.31 27.86 -49.19
CA THR A 357 -57.16 28.65 -48.32
C THR A 357 -58.66 28.38 -48.66
N GLN A 358 -59.00 28.36 -49.94
CA GLN A 358 -60.38 28.11 -50.36
C GLN A 358 -60.83 26.66 -50.07
N GLN A 359 -59.96 25.68 -50.24
CA GLN A 359 -60.29 24.28 -49.98
C GLN A 359 -60.34 23.95 -48.47
N LEU A 360 -59.53 24.57 -47.65
CA LEU A 360 -59.61 24.45 -46.21
C LEU A 360 -60.94 25.06 -45.72
N ASN A 361 -61.33 26.24 -46.19
CA ASN A 361 -62.58 26.90 -45.82
C ASN A 361 -63.81 26.26 -46.43
N ALA A 362 -63.61 25.37 -47.41
CA ALA A 362 -64.78 24.59 -47.97
C ALA A 362 -65.18 23.41 -47.06
N GLN A 363 -64.40 23.09 -46.04
CA GLN A 363 -64.71 22.06 -45.05
C GLN A 363 -65.73 22.64 -44.02
N PRO A 364 -66.75 21.88 -43.63
CA PRO A 364 -67.88 22.45 -42.81
C PRO A 364 -67.46 22.67 -41.33
N THR A 365 -66.38 22.11 -40.84
CA THR A 365 -66.03 22.12 -39.43
C THR A 365 -64.76 22.87 -39.12
N ILE A 366 -64.10 23.43 -40.15
CA ILE A 366 -62.81 24.13 -39.92
C ILE A 366 -62.83 25.49 -40.58
N ARG A 367 -62.19 26.47 -39.99
CA ARG A 367 -61.98 27.80 -40.53
C ARG A 367 -60.50 28.09 -40.56
N ALA A 368 -59.93 28.28 -41.74
CA ALA A 368 -58.53 28.53 -41.96
C ALA A 368 -58.34 30.01 -42.33
N GLU A 369 -57.45 30.68 -41.59
CA GLU A 369 -57.00 32.04 -41.84
C GLU A 369 -55.54 32.07 -42.23
N LEU A 370 -55.18 32.71 -43.32
CA LEU A 370 -53.79 32.90 -43.72
C LEU A 370 -53.18 33.99 -42.85
N GLN A 371 -52.16 33.63 -42.07
CA GLN A 371 -51.47 34.55 -41.19
C GLN A 371 -50.35 35.31 -41.92
N SER A 372 -49.58 34.62 -42.72
CA SER A 372 -48.45 35.21 -43.46
C SER A 372 -48.13 34.37 -44.69
N SER A 373 -47.64 35.01 -45.75
CA SER A 373 -47.00 34.33 -46.88
C SER A 373 -45.75 35.10 -47.28
N SER A 374 -44.64 34.40 -47.41
CA SER A 374 -43.38 34.97 -47.85
C SER A 374 -42.71 34.07 -48.90
N SER A 375 -41.95 34.69 -49.79
CA SER A 375 -41.17 33.96 -50.79
C SER A 375 -39.71 33.91 -50.33
N ASP A 376 -39.21 32.73 -50.23
CA ASP A 376 -37.80 32.48 -49.90
C ASP A 376 -37.22 31.45 -50.88
N ASP A 377 -36.08 31.75 -51.53
CA ASP A 377 -35.37 30.89 -52.49
C ASP A 377 -36.23 30.26 -53.62
N GLY A 378 -37.37 30.92 -54.00
CA GLY A 378 -38.23 30.43 -55.06
C GLY A 378 -39.35 29.52 -54.61
N GLU A 379 -39.44 29.21 -53.32
CA GLU A 379 -40.55 28.53 -52.66
C GLU A 379 -41.42 29.56 -51.87
N ILE A 380 -42.67 29.31 -51.76
CA ILE A 380 -43.59 30.17 -50.98
C ILE A 380 -43.92 29.48 -49.68
N ILE A 381 -43.59 30.11 -48.59
CA ILE A 381 -43.92 29.66 -47.25
C ILE A 381 -45.18 30.38 -46.79
N ALA A 382 -46.21 29.60 -46.55
CA ALA A 382 -47.49 30.16 -46.05
C ALA A 382 -47.82 29.53 -44.68
N SER A 383 -48.21 30.42 -43.74
CA SER A 383 -48.65 30.02 -42.41
C SER A 383 -50.14 30.23 -42.24
N TYR A 384 -50.79 29.16 -41.81
CA TYR A 384 -52.24 29.15 -41.56
C TYR A 384 -52.55 28.88 -40.09
N THR A 385 -53.55 29.57 -39.58
CA THR A 385 -54.21 29.28 -38.33
C THR A 385 -55.58 28.68 -38.60
N ILE A 386 -55.80 27.48 -38.09
CA ILE A 386 -56.99 26.69 -38.31
C ILE A 386 -57.73 26.47 -36.99
N GLY A 387 -58.91 26.98 -36.87
CA GLY A 387 -59.82 26.81 -35.73
C GLY A 387 -61.08 26.02 -36.11
N ASN A 388 -61.81 25.63 -35.08
CA ASN A 388 -63.15 25.03 -35.28
C ASN A 388 -64.16 26.10 -35.65
N SER A 389 -65.00 25.81 -36.61
CA SER A 389 -66.01 26.75 -37.09
C SER A 389 -67.23 26.86 -36.17
#